data_f897b3e14c994ac924380365c0f15c25
#
_entry.id   f897b3e14c994ac924380365c0f15c25
#
_cell.length_a   1.000
_cell.length_b   1.000
_cell.length_c   1.000
_cell.angle_alpha   90.00
_cell.angle_beta   90.00
_cell.angle_gamma   90.00
#
_symmetry.space_group_name_H-M   'P 1'
#
loop_
_entity.id
_entity.type
_entity.pdbx_description
1 polymer ?
#
loop_
_entity_poly.entity_id
_entity_poly.type
_entity_poly.pdbx_seq_one_letter_code
_entity_poly.pdbx_strand_id
1 'polypeptide(L)'
;MPARMRRSGVHSGREKCRRQLGLPSGKTILERKRTMENKKKKRYGIIAALLLLVLAAGVGTYAWLTATQNLENVFTVGSFGTPDKKPDPTDPEKPGTESNESGAYLFETKWVADSKIIPGDSAAKNPNVGIKAGSDDAYVFIYVKNAMVKEGTALANTPYFTLNSNWKPVASDQVKTNGTEDQYVSGLFMYAKGSTTDVPAVLNAKSATDDVFTNELFSKVMFPGTLEGTMVETSPKMTVSAYIFGADQKGDEADAATNAVKQAKAWAATQA
;
A
#
# COMPACT_ATOMS: atom_id res chain seq x y z
N MET A 1 45.10 -9.61 -79.40
CA MET A 1 45.11 -10.68 -80.40
C MET A 1 44.43 -11.91 -79.83
N PRO A 2 43.73 -12.74 -80.55
CA PRO A 2 42.71 -12.45 -81.53
C PRO A 2 41.37 -13.12 -81.07
N ALA A 3 40.23 -12.64 -81.52
CA ALA A 3 39.46 -12.91 -82.71
C ALA A 3 38.81 -14.31 -82.82
N ARG A 4 37.56 -14.35 -82.94
CA ARG A 4 36.73 -14.73 -84.15
C ARG A 4 35.35 -15.19 -83.69
N MET A 5 34.33 -14.53 -84.15
CA MET A 5 33.53 -14.78 -85.35
C MET A 5 32.81 -16.17 -85.38
N ARG A 6 31.57 -16.22 -85.49
CA ARG A 6 30.55 -16.17 -86.59
C ARG A 6 29.46 -17.18 -86.22
N ARG A 7 28.25 -17.23 -86.60
CA ARG A 7 27.34 -16.70 -87.61
C ARG A 7 25.95 -17.24 -87.26
N SER A 8 24.95 -16.45 -87.37
CA SER A 8 23.84 -16.50 -88.36
C SER A 8 22.96 -17.71 -88.32
N GLY A 9 21.67 -17.52 -88.18
CA GLY A 9 20.57 -18.38 -88.53
C GLY A 9 19.24 -17.64 -88.47
N VAL A 10 18.85 -17.09 -89.58
CA VAL A 10 17.53 -16.55 -89.91
C VAL A 10 16.58 -17.70 -90.10
N HIS A 11 15.40 -17.71 -89.49
CA HIS A 11 14.19 -18.25 -90.15
C HIS A 11 12.95 -17.52 -89.55
N SER A 12 12.35 -16.85 -90.44
CA SER A 12 10.98 -16.59 -90.80
C SER A 12 9.95 -17.57 -90.23
N GLY A 13 8.92 -17.03 -89.64
CA GLY A 13 7.69 -17.76 -89.29
C GLY A 13 6.60 -16.83 -88.79
N ARG A 14 5.82 -16.34 -89.72
CA ARG A 14 4.51 -15.74 -89.47
C ARG A 14 3.74 -16.58 -88.44
N GLU A 15 3.05 -16.01 -87.48
CA GLU A 15 1.59 -16.13 -87.49
C GLU A 15 0.93 -15.50 -86.28
N LYS A 16 -0.11 -14.78 -86.56
CA LYS A 16 -1.39 -14.61 -85.88
C LYS A 16 -1.48 -13.85 -84.55
N CYS A 17 -1.91 -12.62 -84.73
CA CYS A 17 -2.77 -11.92 -83.80
C CYS A 17 -3.85 -12.84 -83.19
N ARG A 18 -3.73 -13.14 -81.95
CA ARG A 18 -4.89 -13.49 -81.16
C ARG A 18 -4.95 -12.49 -79.99
N ARG A 19 -5.82 -11.50 -80.11
CA ARG A 19 -6.30 -10.71 -78.97
C ARG A 19 -6.98 -11.69 -78.03
N GLN A 20 -6.29 -12.06 -76.93
CA GLN A 20 -6.98 -12.57 -75.76
C GLN A 20 -7.26 -11.38 -74.86
N LEU A 21 -8.52 -11.03 -74.84
CA LEU A 21 -9.12 -10.22 -73.78
C LEU A 21 -8.81 -10.92 -72.47
N GLY A 22 -7.82 -10.41 -71.71
CA GLY A 22 -7.55 -10.81 -70.37
C GLY A 22 -8.72 -10.38 -69.47
N LEU A 23 -9.63 -11.27 -69.21
CA LEU A 23 -10.60 -11.15 -68.13
C LEU A 23 -9.82 -11.02 -66.82
N PRO A 24 -10.10 -10.03 -65.97
CA PRO A 24 -9.50 -9.97 -64.69
C PRO A 24 -9.88 -11.23 -63.92
N SER A 25 -8.87 -11.97 -63.47
CA SER A 25 -9.03 -13.11 -62.57
C SER A 25 -9.88 -12.68 -61.38
N GLY A 26 -11.14 -13.02 -61.44
CA GLY A 26 -12.09 -12.78 -60.38
C GLY A 26 -11.68 -13.63 -59.17
N LYS A 27 -10.97 -13.03 -58.24
CA LYS A 27 -10.92 -13.59 -56.90
C LYS A 27 -12.36 -13.75 -56.45
N THR A 28 -12.80 -14.98 -56.30
CA THR A 28 -14.17 -15.34 -55.98
C THR A 28 -14.65 -14.57 -54.74
N ILE A 29 -15.91 -14.16 -54.75
CA ILE A 29 -16.57 -13.44 -53.64
C ILE A 29 -16.32 -14.13 -52.30
N LEU A 30 -16.14 -15.44 -52.32
CA LEU A 30 -15.77 -16.27 -51.16
C LEU A 30 -14.36 -15.96 -50.59
N GLU A 31 -13.35 -15.71 -51.40
CA GLU A 31 -12.02 -15.34 -50.92
C GLU A 31 -11.99 -13.91 -50.33
N ARG A 32 -12.75 -12.97 -50.90
CA ARG A 32 -12.93 -11.63 -50.33
C ARG A 32 -13.64 -11.67 -48.97
N LYS A 33 -14.67 -12.52 -48.82
CA LYS A 33 -15.34 -12.69 -47.52
C LYS A 33 -14.41 -13.28 -46.48
N ARG A 34 -13.63 -14.33 -46.79
CA ARG A 34 -12.66 -14.93 -45.85
C ARG A 34 -11.57 -13.96 -45.41
N THR A 35 -11.04 -13.13 -46.32
CA THR A 35 -10.01 -12.14 -45.95
C THR A 35 -10.55 -11.00 -45.09
N MET A 36 -11.79 -10.59 -45.30
CA MET A 36 -12.43 -9.57 -44.45
C MET A 36 -12.79 -10.12 -43.04
N GLU A 37 -13.23 -11.36 -42.99
CA GLU A 37 -13.56 -12.01 -41.72
C GLU A 37 -12.32 -12.25 -40.86
N ASN A 38 -11.20 -12.64 -41.45
CA ASN A 38 -9.92 -12.77 -40.77
C ASN A 38 -9.35 -11.43 -40.31
N LYS A 39 -9.56 -10.34 -41.04
CA LYS A 39 -9.19 -8.99 -40.60
C LYS A 39 -10.05 -8.50 -39.43
N LYS A 40 -11.35 -8.81 -39.41
CA LYS A 40 -12.24 -8.52 -38.29
C LYS A 40 -11.85 -9.33 -37.05
N LYS A 41 -11.61 -10.63 -37.17
CA LYS A 41 -11.16 -11.50 -36.07
C LYS A 41 -9.83 -11.02 -35.46
N LYS A 42 -8.85 -10.58 -36.28
CA LYS A 42 -7.60 -9.99 -35.80
C LYS A 42 -7.84 -8.67 -35.04
N ARG A 43 -8.74 -7.81 -35.52
CA ARG A 43 -9.07 -6.53 -34.81
C ARG A 43 -9.76 -6.77 -33.48
N TYR A 44 -10.70 -7.71 -33.40
CA TYR A 44 -11.35 -8.09 -32.15
C TYR A 44 -10.37 -8.76 -31.18
N GLY A 45 -9.43 -9.56 -31.68
CA GLY A 45 -8.37 -10.13 -30.86
C GLY A 45 -7.45 -9.07 -30.24
N ILE A 46 -7.08 -8.02 -30.99
CA ILE A 46 -6.28 -6.91 -30.48
C ILE A 46 -7.07 -6.09 -29.45
N ILE A 47 -8.35 -5.82 -29.72
CA ILE A 47 -9.22 -5.10 -28.78
C ILE A 47 -9.42 -5.91 -27.49
N ALA A 48 -9.64 -7.21 -27.60
CA ALA A 48 -9.75 -8.10 -26.43
C ALA A 48 -8.44 -8.17 -25.63
N ALA A 49 -7.29 -8.22 -26.30
CA ALA A 49 -5.98 -8.20 -25.66
C ALA A 49 -5.72 -6.86 -24.93
N LEU A 50 -6.09 -5.72 -25.55
CA LEU A 50 -6.00 -4.40 -24.94
C LEU A 50 -6.95 -4.27 -23.73
N LEU A 51 -8.18 -4.78 -23.82
CA LEU A 51 -9.12 -4.82 -22.69
C LEU A 51 -8.62 -5.71 -21.57
N LEU A 52 -8.03 -6.87 -21.87
CA LEU A 52 -7.41 -7.73 -20.86
C LEU A 52 -6.19 -7.08 -20.22
N LEU A 53 -5.42 -6.32 -20.99
CA LEU A 53 -4.25 -5.58 -20.48
C LEU A 53 -4.67 -4.42 -19.58
N VAL A 54 -5.75 -3.71 -19.93
CA VAL A 54 -6.36 -2.66 -19.07
C VAL A 54 -6.98 -3.28 -17.82
N LEU A 55 -7.64 -4.43 -17.92
CA LEU A 55 -8.15 -5.17 -16.77
C LEU A 55 -7.02 -5.70 -15.89
N ALA A 56 -5.95 -6.24 -16.47
CA ALA A 56 -4.79 -6.71 -15.73
C ALA A 56 -4.05 -5.55 -15.03
N ALA A 57 -3.91 -4.40 -15.70
CA ALA A 57 -3.37 -3.19 -15.08
C ALA A 57 -4.29 -2.68 -13.97
N GLY A 58 -5.62 -2.71 -14.17
CA GLY A 58 -6.61 -2.35 -13.16
C GLY A 58 -6.57 -3.28 -11.95
N VAL A 59 -6.52 -4.60 -12.16
CA VAL A 59 -6.44 -5.60 -11.08
C VAL A 59 -5.08 -5.50 -10.36
N GLY A 60 -4.00 -5.20 -11.07
CA GLY A 60 -2.69 -4.98 -10.47
C GLY A 60 -2.65 -3.82 -9.48
N THR A 61 -3.38 -2.73 -9.75
CA THR A 61 -3.51 -1.59 -8.81
C THR A 61 -4.38 -1.92 -7.60
N TYR A 62 -5.25 -2.93 -7.67
CA TYR A 62 -6.13 -3.34 -6.57
C TYR A 62 -5.52 -4.37 -5.61
N ALA A 63 -4.56 -5.17 -6.04
CA ALA A 63 -3.92 -6.19 -5.19
C ALA A 63 -3.02 -5.60 -4.10
N TRP A 64 -2.83 -4.33 -4.09
CA TRP A 64 -1.79 -3.64 -3.37
C TRP A 64 -2.10 -3.35 -1.89
N LEU A 65 -3.38 -3.20 -1.52
CA LEU A 65 -3.82 -3.04 -0.12
C LEU A 65 -4.51 -4.29 0.45
N THR A 66 -4.57 -5.38 -0.26
CA THR A 66 -4.91 -6.68 0.32
C THR A 66 -3.80 -7.20 1.23
N ALA A 67 -3.01 -6.29 1.78
CA ALA A 67 -2.02 -6.65 2.77
C ALA A 67 -2.74 -7.24 3.97
N THR A 68 -2.52 -8.50 4.17
CA THR A 68 -2.70 -9.19 5.44
C THR A 68 -2.46 -8.22 6.59
N GLN A 69 -3.42 -8.13 7.50
CA GLN A 69 -3.19 -7.55 8.81
C GLN A 69 -1.97 -8.22 9.43
N ASN A 70 -0.81 -7.60 9.35
CA ASN A 70 0.29 -7.95 10.22
C ASN A 70 0.22 -7.00 11.42
N LEU A 71 -0.67 -7.32 12.34
CA LEU A 71 -0.74 -6.76 13.69
C LEU A 71 0.28 -7.46 14.62
N GLU A 72 1.31 -8.08 14.06
CA GLU A 72 2.12 -9.09 14.76
C GLU A 72 3.23 -8.55 15.65
N ASN A 73 3.50 -7.26 15.68
CA ASN A 73 4.64 -6.75 16.43
C ASN A 73 4.23 -5.81 17.56
N VAL A 74 3.70 -6.39 18.64
CA VAL A 74 3.60 -5.66 19.91
C VAL A 74 4.74 -6.10 20.81
N PHE A 75 5.59 -5.17 21.19
CA PHE A 75 6.64 -5.37 22.16
C PHE A 75 6.24 -4.73 23.48
N THR A 76 6.37 -5.47 24.59
CA THR A 76 5.95 -5.00 25.93
C THR A 76 7.10 -5.05 26.92
N VAL A 77 7.24 -4.01 27.74
CA VAL A 77 8.16 -3.97 28.89
C VAL A 77 7.35 -3.56 30.12
N GLY A 78 6.96 -4.54 30.93
CA GLY A 78 6.06 -4.38 32.08
C GLY A 78 5.09 -5.56 32.16
N SER A 79 4.15 -5.49 33.11
CA SER A 79 3.12 -6.52 33.31
C SER A 79 1.79 -6.06 32.70
N PHE A 80 1.53 -6.46 31.48
CA PHE A 80 0.32 -6.08 30.74
C PHE A 80 -0.50 -7.30 30.34
N GLY A 81 -1.81 -7.22 30.60
CA GLY A 81 -2.79 -8.14 30.02
C GLY A 81 -3.37 -7.57 28.72
N THR A 82 -3.78 -8.46 27.84
CA THR A 82 -4.54 -8.08 26.65
C THR A 82 -5.97 -7.71 27.03
N PRO A 83 -6.57 -6.68 26.43
CA PRO A 83 -7.97 -6.33 26.69
C PRO A 83 -8.91 -7.52 26.44
N ASP A 84 -9.96 -7.61 27.21
CA ASP A 84 -11.00 -8.65 27.02
C ASP A 84 -11.91 -8.32 25.85
N LYS A 85 -12.00 -7.05 25.47
CA LYS A 85 -12.83 -6.53 24.39
C LYS A 85 -12.01 -5.77 23.37
N LYS A 86 -12.54 -5.68 22.15
CA LYS A 86 -12.02 -4.75 21.13
C LYS A 86 -12.47 -3.32 21.47
N PRO A 87 -11.75 -2.27 21.00
CA PRO A 87 -12.21 -0.89 21.16
C PRO A 87 -13.52 -0.65 20.40
N ASP A 88 -14.34 0.27 20.90
CA ASP A 88 -15.55 0.72 20.21
C ASP A 88 -15.17 1.47 18.92
N PRO A 89 -15.71 1.11 17.75
CA PRO A 89 -15.37 1.77 16.50
C PRO A 89 -15.84 3.24 16.40
N THR A 90 -16.79 3.65 17.29
CA THR A 90 -17.30 5.02 17.36
C THR A 90 -16.64 5.86 18.46
N ASP A 91 -16.13 5.21 19.51
CA ASP A 91 -15.38 5.82 20.61
C ASP A 91 -14.16 4.95 20.95
N PRO A 92 -13.10 5.02 20.15
CA PRO A 92 -11.97 4.07 20.23
C PRO A 92 -11.18 4.13 21.54
N GLU A 93 -11.43 5.08 22.41
CA GLU A 93 -10.85 5.13 23.75
C GLU A 93 -11.62 4.27 24.78
N LYS A 94 -12.73 3.65 24.38
CA LYS A 94 -13.57 2.79 25.24
C LYS A 94 -13.63 1.36 24.73
N PRO A 95 -13.87 0.39 25.65
CA PRO A 95 -14.18 -0.97 25.21
C PRO A 95 -15.52 -1.01 24.46
N GLY A 96 -15.53 -1.72 23.33
CA GLY A 96 -16.72 -2.03 22.57
C GLY A 96 -17.48 -3.23 23.10
N THR A 97 -18.34 -3.79 22.25
CA THR A 97 -19.14 -4.99 22.58
C THR A 97 -18.48 -6.28 22.13
N GLU A 98 -17.58 -6.24 21.14
CA GLU A 98 -16.92 -7.41 20.59
C GLU A 98 -15.79 -7.92 21.49
N SER A 99 -15.73 -9.26 21.67
CA SER A 99 -14.64 -9.93 22.39
C SER A 99 -13.32 -9.85 21.63
N ASN A 100 -12.21 -9.74 22.36
CA ASN A 100 -10.87 -9.81 21.83
C ASN A 100 -10.33 -11.26 21.87
N GLU A 101 -10.88 -12.14 21.05
CA GLU A 101 -10.48 -13.54 21.02
C GLU A 101 -9.05 -13.76 20.52
N SER A 102 -8.50 -12.80 19.78
CA SER A 102 -7.13 -12.87 19.26
C SER A 102 -6.06 -12.62 20.31
N GLY A 103 -6.42 -12.07 21.47
CA GLY A 103 -5.46 -11.64 22.50
C GLY A 103 -4.55 -10.50 22.00
N ALA A 104 -5.04 -9.64 21.13
CA ALA A 104 -4.26 -8.53 20.58
C ALA A 104 -4.22 -7.33 21.50
N TYR A 105 -3.14 -6.55 21.43
CA TYR A 105 -3.03 -5.21 22.03
C TYR A 105 -3.27 -4.10 21.00
N LEU A 106 -2.93 -4.35 19.73
CA LEU A 106 -3.06 -3.42 18.62
C LEU A 106 -4.29 -3.77 17.78
N PHE A 107 -5.12 -2.78 17.47
CA PHE A 107 -6.40 -2.94 16.80
C PHE A 107 -6.52 -2.01 15.61
N GLU A 108 -7.28 -2.43 14.60
CA GLU A 108 -7.70 -1.67 13.43
C GLU A 108 -9.18 -2.01 13.13
N THR A 109 -10.10 -1.46 13.92
CA THR A 109 -11.53 -1.83 13.87
C THR A 109 -12.28 -1.33 12.63
N LYS A 110 -11.74 -0.31 11.94
CA LYS A 110 -12.33 0.25 10.70
C LYS A 110 -11.67 -0.28 9.44
N TRP A 111 -10.64 -1.11 9.59
CA TRP A 111 -9.97 -1.70 8.43
C TRP A 111 -10.89 -2.68 7.71
N VAL A 112 -11.06 -2.48 6.40
CA VAL A 112 -11.79 -3.41 5.54
C VAL A 112 -10.76 -4.12 4.67
N ALA A 113 -10.70 -5.44 4.79
CA ALA A 113 -9.90 -6.26 3.89
C ALA A 113 -10.33 -5.99 2.44
N ASP A 114 -9.39 -6.07 1.51
CA ASP A 114 -9.63 -5.81 0.09
C ASP A 114 -10.04 -4.36 -0.27
N SER A 115 -9.76 -3.40 0.62
CA SER A 115 -9.92 -1.97 0.30
C SER A 115 -9.14 -1.61 -0.96
N LYS A 116 -9.81 -0.98 -1.91
CA LYS A 116 -9.21 -0.59 -3.19
C LYS A 116 -8.40 0.68 -3.02
N ILE A 117 -7.18 0.69 -3.59
CA ILE A 117 -6.41 1.93 -3.74
C ILE A 117 -6.86 2.62 -5.01
N ILE A 118 -7.39 3.81 -4.84
CA ILE A 118 -7.77 4.70 -5.95
C ILE A 118 -6.93 5.97 -5.79
N PRO A 119 -6.10 6.35 -6.77
CA PRO A 119 -5.39 7.62 -6.73
C PRO A 119 -6.34 8.79 -6.46
N GLY A 120 -6.01 9.64 -5.50
CA GLY A 120 -6.86 10.75 -5.07
C GLY A 120 -7.92 10.40 -4.02
N ASP A 121 -8.04 9.14 -3.60
CA ASP A 121 -8.98 8.64 -2.59
C ASP A 121 -8.25 8.26 -1.28
N SER A 122 -8.95 7.60 -0.37
CA SER A 122 -8.41 7.15 0.92
C SER A 122 -8.95 5.77 1.29
N ALA A 123 -8.19 5.03 2.13
CA ALA A 123 -8.67 3.82 2.78
C ALA A 123 -8.77 4.02 4.29
N ALA A 124 -9.83 3.50 4.89
CA ALA A 124 -9.98 3.50 6.34
C ALA A 124 -8.89 2.61 6.96
N LYS A 125 -8.14 3.16 7.91
CA LYS A 125 -7.12 2.45 8.70
C LYS A 125 -6.95 3.21 10.00
N ASN A 126 -7.19 2.55 11.11
CA ASN A 126 -7.34 3.23 12.40
C ASN A 126 -6.61 2.51 13.54
N PRO A 127 -5.27 2.45 13.50
CA PRO A 127 -4.52 1.74 14.53
C PRO A 127 -4.68 2.42 15.89
N ASN A 128 -5.03 1.63 16.91
CA ASN A 128 -5.02 2.03 18.31
C ASN A 128 -4.58 0.85 19.20
N VAL A 129 -4.17 1.16 20.43
CA VAL A 129 -3.64 0.17 21.37
C VAL A 129 -4.56 0.10 22.59
N GLY A 130 -4.77 -1.13 23.08
CA GLY A 130 -5.53 -1.40 24.30
C GLY A 130 -4.73 -2.21 25.30
N ILE A 131 -5.01 -2.00 26.58
CA ILE A 131 -4.43 -2.71 27.72
C ILE A 131 -5.55 -3.11 28.67
N LYS A 132 -5.48 -4.32 29.22
CA LYS A 132 -6.47 -4.82 30.19
C LYS A 132 -6.49 -3.99 31.46
N ALA A 133 -7.67 -3.78 32.00
CA ALA A 133 -7.87 -3.21 33.34
C ALA A 133 -7.06 -3.95 34.42
N GLY A 134 -6.47 -3.21 35.35
CA GLY A 134 -5.63 -3.79 36.38
C GLY A 134 -4.21 -4.16 35.97
N SER A 135 -3.81 -3.91 34.72
CA SER A 135 -2.41 -3.97 34.27
C SER A 135 -1.60 -2.81 34.81
N ASP A 136 -0.28 -2.84 34.65
CA ASP A 136 0.55 -1.66 34.96
C ASP A 136 0.15 -0.48 34.07
N ASP A 137 0.36 0.73 34.58
CA ASP A 137 0.22 1.95 33.79
C ASP A 137 1.33 2.01 32.73
N ALA A 138 1.03 2.55 31.54
CA ALA A 138 1.93 2.44 30.40
C ALA A 138 2.11 3.72 29.60
N TYR A 139 3.29 3.85 28.99
CA TYR A 139 3.53 4.70 27.82
C TYR A 139 3.35 3.87 26.56
N VAL A 140 2.66 4.43 25.56
CA VAL A 140 2.33 3.74 24.32
C VAL A 140 2.94 4.46 23.12
N PHE A 141 3.58 3.69 22.26
CA PHE A 141 4.18 4.15 21.01
C PHE A 141 3.70 3.28 19.87
N ILE A 142 3.56 3.89 18.69
CA ILE A 142 3.26 3.18 17.46
C ILE A 142 4.32 3.56 16.41
N TYR A 143 4.91 2.55 15.79
CA TYR A 143 5.78 2.71 14.62
C TYR A 143 5.04 2.32 13.36
N VAL A 144 5.05 3.21 12.37
CA VAL A 144 4.48 2.98 11.05
C VAL A 144 5.61 2.84 10.05
N LYS A 145 5.75 1.64 9.48
CA LYS A 145 6.62 1.36 8.35
C LYS A 145 5.80 1.40 7.07
N ASN A 146 6.22 2.24 6.14
CA ASN A 146 5.57 2.35 4.84
C ASN A 146 6.50 1.85 3.74
N ALA A 147 6.37 0.58 3.39
CA ALA A 147 7.15 -0.05 2.32
C ALA A 147 6.77 0.44 0.90
N MET A 148 5.77 1.33 0.79
CA MET A 148 5.39 1.99 -0.45
C MET A 148 6.37 3.09 -0.87
N VAL A 149 7.29 3.47 0.00
CA VAL A 149 8.36 4.42 -0.30
C VAL A 149 9.44 3.69 -1.08
N LYS A 150 9.54 3.92 -2.38
CA LYS A 150 10.68 3.47 -3.18
C LYS A 150 11.85 4.42 -2.99
N GLU A 151 13.06 3.89 -2.94
CA GLU A 151 14.28 4.70 -2.98
C GLU A 151 14.30 5.57 -4.24
N GLY A 152 14.57 6.87 -4.09
CA GLY A 152 14.58 7.84 -5.18
C GLY A 152 13.20 8.38 -5.60
N THR A 153 12.09 7.91 -4.99
CA THR A 153 10.75 8.46 -5.26
C THR A 153 10.52 9.72 -4.41
N ALA A 154 9.95 10.77 -5.02
CA ALA A 154 9.54 11.96 -4.28
C ALA A 154 8.43 11.58 -3.27
N LEU A 155 8.64 11.90 -1.98
CA LEU A 155 7.68 11.57 -0.91
C LEU A 155 6.30 12.20 -1.14
N ALA A 156 6.22 13.33 -1.88
CA ALA A 156 4.95 13.96 -2.29
C ALA A 156 3.99 13.01 -3.04
N ASN A 157 4.50 11.96 -3.69
CA ASN A 157 3.71 10.98 -4.42
C ASN A 157 3.46 9.70 -3.63
N THR A 158 3.75 9.72 -2.33
CA THR A 158 3.63 8.54 -1.46
C THR A 158 2.36 8.62 -0.63
N PRO A 159 1.65 7.50 -0.39
CA PRO A 159 0.52 7.46 0.53
C PRO A 159 0.91 7.97 1.92
N TYR A 160 0.05 8.78 2.50
CA TYR A 160 0.29 9.47 3.76
C TYR A 160 -0.92 9.43 4.68
N PHE A 161 -0.72 9.80 5.94
CA PHE A 161 -1.77 9.96 6.94
C PHE A 161 -1.54 11.24 7.76
N THR A 162 -2.58 11.71 8.42
CA THR A 162 -2.52 12.81 9.38
C THR A 162 -2.81 12.26 10.78
N LEU A 163 -2.11 12.76 11.80
CA LEU A 163 -2.30 12.31 13.16
C LEU A 163 -3.61 12.81 13.77
N ASN A 164 -4.23 12.00 14.60
CA ASN A 164 -5.28 12.44 15.51
C ASN A 164 -4.67 13.20 16.70
N SER A 165 -5.45 14.04 17.36
CA SER A 165 -5.02 15.08 18.30
C SER A 165 -4.23 14.59 19.51
N ASN A 166 -4.40 13.32 19.93
CA ASN A 166 -3.72 12.75 21.09
C ASN A 166 -2.39 12.08 20.74
N TRP A 167 -1.93 12.20 19.51
CA TRP A 167 -0.68 11.61 19.04
C TRP A 167 0.30 12.65 18.56
N LYS A 168 1.57 12.41 18.84
CA LYS A 168 2.67 13.28 18.42
C LYS A 168 3.82 12.45 17.84
N PRO A 169 4.59 12.99 16.88
CA PRO A 169 5.86 12.39 16.50
C PRO A 169 6.83 12.41 17.68
N VAL A 170 7.61 11.35 17.83
CA VAL A 170 8.61 11.29 18.93
C VAL A 170 9.72 12.32 18.73
N ALA A 171 10.17 12.50 17.49
CA ALA A 171 11.10 13.56 17.09
C ALA A 171 11.06 13.69 15.56
N SER A 172 11.42 14.85 15.04
CA SER A 172 11.38 15.12 13.60
C SER A 172 12.29 14.20 12.77
N ASP A 173 13.40 13.73 13.33
CA ASP A 173 14.32 12.77 12.71
C ASP A 173 13.79 11.33 12.69
N GLN A 174 12.73 11.05 13.46
CA GLN A 174 12.10 9.74 13.57
C GLN A 174 10.87 9.58 12.67
N VAL A 175 10.53 10.60 11.87
CA VAL A 175 9.37 10.59 10.99
C VAL A 175 9.74 11.05 9.58
N LYS A 176 8.98 10.58 8.60
CA LYS A 176 9.04 11.06 7.21
C LYS A 176 7.69 11.65 6.84
N THR A 177 7.72 12.81 6.16
CA THR A 177 6.53 13.47 5.64
C THR A 177 6.55 13.50 4.11
N ASN A 178 5.40 13.77 3.48
CA ASN A 178 5.32 13.88 2.03
C ASN A 178 5.69 15.27 1.48
N GLY A 179 6.40 16.07 2.26
CA GLY A 179 6.77 17.46 1.94
C GLY A 179 5.85 18.49 2.62
N THR A 180 4.81 18.05 3.33
CA THR A 180 3.93 18.87 4.17
C THR A 180 4.08 18.41 5.61
N GLU A 181 4.19 19.34 6.55
CA GLU A 181 4.56 19.08 7.95
C GLU A 181 3.62 18.08 8.65
N ASP A 182 2.32 18.15 8.38
CA ASP A 182 1.31 17.30 9.02
C ASP A 182 0.91 16.05 8.21
N GLN A 183 1.59 15.77 7.10
CA GLN A 183 1.29 14.62 6.23
C GLN A 183 2.38 13.56 6.36
N TYR A 184 2.21 12.69 7.34
CA TYR A 184 3.20 11.67 7.67
C TYR A 184 3.15 10.48 6.71
N VAL A 185 4.33 10.02 6.33
CA VAL A 185 4.51 8.83 5.47
C VAL A 185 4.84 7.62 6.33
N SER A 186 5.74 7.77 7.31
CA SER A 186 6.19 6.72 8.23
C SER A 186 6.81 7.35 9.47
N GLY A 187 7.06 6.55 10.50
CA GLY A 187 7.82 6.98 11.67
C GLY A 187 7.33 6.46 12.99
N LEU A 188 7.93 6.99 14.07
CA LEU A 188 7.62 6.66 15.44
C LEU A 188 6.77 7.77 16.08
N PHE A 189 5.62 7.38 16.62
CA PHE A 189 4.62 8.26 17.23
C PHE A 189 4.37 7.83 18.66
N MET A 190 4.15 8.80 19.55
CA MET A 190 3.81 8.59 20.97
C MET A 190 2.39 9.03 21.27
N TYR A 191 1.73 8.30 22.14
CA TYR A 191 0.47 8.73 22.73
C TYR A 191 0.76 9.88 23.71
N ALA A 192 0.11 11.01 23.52
CA ALA A 192 0.41 12.27 24.20
C ALA A 192 -0.86 13.02 24.65
N LYS A 193 -1.92 12.29 25.03
CA LYS A 193 -3.22 12.86 25.42
C LYS A 193 -3.06 13.90 26.52
N GLY A 194 -3.55 15.10 26.24
CA GLY A 194 -3.47 16.22 27.22
C GLY A 194 -2.08 16.79 27.43
N SER A 195 -1.04 16.25 26.77
CA SER A 195 0.32 16.80 26.89
C SER A 195 0.50 18.02 25.99
N THR A 196 0.92 19.12 26.55
CA THR A 196 1.32 20.34 25.83
C THR A 196 2.81 20.30 25.43
N THR A 197 3.57 19.34 25.95
CA THR A 197 5.00 19.12 25.68
C THR A 197 5.22 17.84 24.88
N ASP A 198 6.44 17.65 24.38
CA ASP A 198 6.82 16.45 23.62
C ASP A 198 7.18 15.28 24.57
N VAL A 199 6.27 14.98 25.49
CA VAL A 199 6.38 13.91 26.50
C VAL A 199 5.19 12.96 26.31
N PRO A 200 5.39 11.64 26.34
CA PRO A 200 4.29 10.67 26.24
C PRO A 200 3.37 10.78 27.46
N ALA A 201 2.08 10.62 27.22
CA ALA A 201 1.07 10.53 28.27
C ALA A 201 0.96 9.10 28.80
N VAL A 202 0.65 8.98 30.09
CA VAL A 202 0.39 7.69 30.72
C VAL A 202 -1.02 7.20 30.35
N LEU A 203 -1.10 5.96 29.85
CA LEU A 203 -2.34 5.21 29.74
C LEU A 203 -2.57 4.50 31.09
N ASN A 204 -3.53 4.99 31.86
CA ASN A 204 -3.77 4.55 33.24
C ASN A 204 -4.63 3.28 33.27
N ALA A 205 -4.01 2.12 33.33
CA ALA A 205 -4.68 0.82 33.40
C ALA A 205 -4.79 0.25 34.82
N LYS A 206 -3.85 0.61 35.70
CA LYS A 206 -3.70 -0.01 37.02
C LYS A 206 -4.92 0.18 37.93
N SER A 207 -5.55 1.34 37.90
CA SER A 207 -6.75 1.64 38.65
C SER A 207 -8.03 1.64 37.86
N ALA A 208 -7.95 1.23 36.56
CA ALA A 208 -9.11 1.20 35.68
C ALA A 208 -10.04 0.02 36.04
N THR A 209 -11.34 0.21 35.91
CA THR A 209 -12.37 -0.82 36.06
C THR A 209 -12.67 -1.53 34.74
N ASP A 210 -12.42 -0.86 33.63
CA ASP A 210 -12.62 -1.34 32.29
C ASP A 210 -11.32 -1.26 31.50
N ASP A 211 -11.19 -2.06 30.46
CA ASP A 211 -10.05 -2.03 29.56
C ASP A 211 -9.82 -0.61 29.01
N VAL A 212 -8.57 -0.20 28.93
CA VAL A 212 -8.18 1.15 28.52
C VAL A 212 -7.56 1.13 27.14
N PHE A 213 -7.90 2.14 26.34
CA PHE A 213 -7.43 2.25 24.96
C PHE A 213 -6.88 3.65 24.68
N THR A 214 -5.93 3.73 23.78
CA THR A 214 -5.59 4.99 23.13
C THR A 214 -6.71 5.38 22.17
N ASN A 215 -6.77 6.63 21.71
CA ASN A 215 -7.50 6.91 20.48
C ASN A 215 -6.73 6.37 19.27
N GLU A 216 -7.34 6.43 18.11
CA GLU A 216 -6.71 6.06 16.83
C GLU A 216 -5.50 6.95 16.55
N LEU A 217 -4.38 6.38 16.11
CA LEU A 217 -3.22 7.15 15.64
C LEU A 217 -3.61 8.04 14.45
N PHE A 218 -4.31 7.46 13.49
CA PHE A 218 -4.94 8.12 12.35
C PHE A 218 -6.20 7.35 11.94
N SER A 219 -7.08 7.97 11.17
CA SER A 219 -8.37 7.35 10.80
C SER A 219 -8.40 6.83 9.37
N LYS A 220 -7.46 7.26 8.52
CA LYS A 220 -7.34 6.87 7.11
C LYS A 220 -5.96 7.10 6.56
N VAL A 221 -5.66 6.39 5.49
CA VAL A 221 -4.49 6.61 4.63
C VAL A 221 -4.96 7.27 3.34
N MET A 222 -4.35 8.38 2.98
CA MET A 222 -4.62 9.15 1.76
C MET A 222 -3.73 8.67 0.62
N PHE A 223 -4.27 8.59 -0.58
CA PHE A 223 -3.54 8.25 -1.79
C PHE A 223 -3.42 9.49 -2.68
N PRO A 224 -2.19 9.99 -2.95
CA PRO A 224 -2.01 11.10 -3.88
C PRO A 224 -2.61 10.79 -5.25
N GLY A 225 -3.19 11.79 -5.91
CA GLY A 225 -3.75 11.64 -7.26
C GLY A 225 -2.70 11.32 -8.33
N THR A 226 -1.43 11.57 -8.04
CA THR A 226 -0.26 11.30 -8.87
C THR A 226 0.36 9.92 -8.61
N LEU A 227 -0.33 9.05 -7.86
CA LEU A 227 0.17 7.70 -7.56
C LEU A 227 0.34 6.91 -8.87
N GLU A 228 1.57 6.58 -9.22
CA GLU A 228 1.88 5.84 -10.45
C GLU A 228 1.59 4.35 -10.30
N GLY A 229 1.01 3.74 -11.34
CA GLY A 229 0.67 2.32 -11.38
C GLY A 229 1.85 1.34 -11.26
N THR A 230 3.09 1.83 -11.36
CA THR A 230 4.32 1.04 -11.21
C THR A 230 4.63 0.62 -9.76
N MET A 231 3.92 1.15 -8.78
CA MET A 231 4.00 0.69 -7.38
C MET A 231 3.42 -0.71 -7.16
N VAL A 232 2.83 -1.29 -8.18
CA VAL A 232 1.99 -2.50 -8.12
C VAL A 232 2.80 -3.80 -8.04
N GLU A 233 4.06 -3.82 -8.48
CA GLU A 233 4.78 -5.08 -8.69
C GLU A 233 5.32 -5.75 -7.42
N THR A 234 5.35 -5.09 -6.27
CA THR A 234 6.02 -5.60 -5.06
C THR A 234 5.13 -5.78 -3.83
N SER A 235 3.79 -5.67 -3.96
CA SER A 235 2.85 -5.73 -2.82
C SER A 235 3.34 -4.92 -1.61
N PRO A 236 3.62 -3.62 -1.77
CA PRO A 236 4.15 -2.81 -0.70
C PRO A 236 3.12 -2.71 0.42
N LYS A 237 3.58 -2.81 1.65
CA LYS A 237 2.73 -2.87 2.84
C LYS A 237 2.96 -1.65 3.71
N MET A 238 1.90 -1.11 4.28
CA MET A 238 2.00 -0.25 5.45
C MET A 238 1.84 -1.14 6.69
N THR A 239 2.92 -1.34 7.42
CA THR A 239 2.93 -2.15 8.65
C THR A 239 2.86 -1.21 9.85
N VAL A 240 2.04 -1.57 10.83
CA VAL A 240 1.89 -0.85 12.09
C VAL A 240 2.33 -1.78 13.21
N SER A 241 3.23 -1.30 14.06
CA SER A 241 3.73 -2.03 15.22
C SER A 241 3.59 -1.17 16.47
N ALA A 242 3.29 -1.77 17.61
CA ALA A 242 3.15 -1.05 18.88
C ALA A 242 4.27 -1.42 19.86
N TYR A 243 4.65 -0.45 20.68
CA TYR A 243 5.57 -0.59 21.81
C TYR A 243 4.87 -0.07 23.06
N ILE A 244 4.76 -0.94 24.08
CA ILE A 244 4.11 -0.64 25.36
C ILE A 244 5.18 -0.72 26.46
N PHE A 245 5.36 0.34 27.21
CA PHE A 245 6.41 0.47 28.21
C PHE A 245 5.83 0.91 29.56
N GLY A 246 6.20 0.21 30.63
CA GLY A 246 5.72 0.50 31.98
C GLY A 246 6.05 1.91 32.47
N ALA A 247 5.05 2.60 32.97
CA ALA A 247 5.19 3.98 33.41
C ALA A 247 6.05 4.13 34.71
N ASP A 248 6.37 3.02 35.37
CA ASP A 248 7.25 2.95 36.55
C ASP A 248 8.71 2.59 36.17
N GLN A 249 9.00 2.31 34.92
CA GLN A 249 10.30 1.80 34.44
C GLN A 249 11.29 2.95 34.15
N LYS A 250 11.81 3.59 35.19
CA LYS A 250 12.73 4.71 35.01
C LYS A 250 14.10 4.31 34.48
N GLY A 251 14.62 3.13 34.85
CA GLY A 251 15.99 2.71 34.54
C GLY A 251 17.02 3.71 35.11
N ASP A 252 18.02 4.02 34.29
CA ASP A 252 19.08 5.00 34.63
C ASP A 252 18.75 6.45 34.21
N GLU A 253 17.56 6.68 33.63
CA GLU A 253 17.14 7.98 33.12
C GLU A 253 16.56 8.87 34.26
N ALA A 254 16.34 10.14 33.96
CA ALA A 254 15.78 11.11 34.90
C ALA A 254 14.37 10.70 35.37
N ASP A 255 13.57 10.20 34.47
CA ASP A 255 12.20 9.73 34.69
C ASP A 255 11.83 8.59 33.73
N ALA A 256 10.69 7.94 33.97
CA ALA A 256 10.22 6.83 33.18
C ALA A 256 9.78 7.24 31.79
N ALA A 257 9.28 8.45 31.55
CA ALA A 257 8.89 8.95 30.25
C ALA A 257 10.12 9.11 29.32
N THR A 258 11.20 9.66 29.85
CA THR A 258 12.48 9.80 29.16
C THR A 258 13.03 8.43 28.78
N ASN A 259 13.00 7.46 29.71
CA ASN A 259 13.43 6.11 29.43
C ASN A 259 12.55 5.44 28.34
N ALA A 260 11.22 5.59 28.44
CA ALA A 260 10.28 5.05 27.48
C ALA A 260 10.57 5.56 26.05
N VAL A 261 10.77 6.86 25.88
CA VAL A 261 11.14 7.47 24.58
C VAL A 261 12.45 6.91 24.04
N LYS A 262 13.48 6.79 24.92
CA LYS A 262 14.78 6.23 24.54
C LYS A 262 14.66 4.78 24.06
N GLN A 263 13.95 3.95 24.80
CA GLN A 263 13.73 2.54 24.47
C GLN A 263 12.88 2.38 23.22
N ALA A 264 11.81 3.19 23.06
CA ALA A 264 10.97 3.19 21.87
C ALA A 264 11.77 3.57 20.60
N LYS A 265 12.69 4.55 20.68
CA LYS A 265 13.60 4.89 19.56
C LYS A 265 14.52 3.72 19.21
N ALA A 266 15.12 3.06 20.21
CA ALA A 266 15.98 1.90 19.98
C ALA A 266 15.20 0.75 19.34
N TRP A 267 13.98 0.48 19.83
CA TRP A 267 13.10 -0.53 19.25
C TRP A 267 12.69 -0.17 17.82
N ALA A 268 12.27 1.08 17.54
CA ALA A 268 11.87 1.52 16.21
C ALA A 268 13.00 1.33 15.19
N ALA A 269 14.26 1.54 15.58
CA ALA A 269 15.42 1.30 14.72
C ALA A 269 15.55 -0.18 14.28
N THR A 270 15.00 -1.12 15.05
CA THR A 270 14.96 -2.55 14.67
C THR A 270 13.82 -2.89 13.72
N GLN A 271 12.84 -2.00 13.57
CA GLN A 271 11.68 -2.17 12.69
C GLN A 271 11.88 -1.54 11.29
N ALA A 272 12.91 -0.70 11.15
CA ALA A 272 13.21 0.09 9.95
C ALA A 272 13.64 -0.76 8.73
#